data_d6b9f3f3fa679c11157bede5ee458432
#
_entry.id   d6b9f3f3fa679c11157bede5ee458432
#
_cell.length_a   1.000
_cell.length_b   1.000
_cell.length_c   1.000
_cell.angle_alpha   90.00
_cell.angle_beta   90.00
_cell.angle_gamma   90.00
#
_symmetry.space_group_name_H-M   'P 1'
#
loop_
_entity.id
_entity.type
_entity.pdbx_description
1 polymer ?
#
loop_
_entity_poly.entity_id
_entity_poly.type
_entity_poly.pdbx_seq_one_letter_code
_entity_poly.pdbx_strand_id
1 'polypeptide(L)'
;MKVDPTNYGIQHEYDLSIDARLPGTMSLEGERTWSVVAHLTTFLNIFTGFLGPVAAFVIWLVYRDDSPTVAAHAMRSVLYQVVWLTAIFVGWSVTFALMGILVGFLLVPIMLLATLGPFVQASYEAYVAYRDTGRRYL
;
A
#
# COMPACT_ATOMS: atom_id res chain seq x y z
N MET A 1 -12.48 38.91 -21.37
CA MET A 1 -12.38 37.72 -22.24
C MET A 1 -13.40 36.70 -21.71
N LYS A 2 -14.53 36.53 -22.42
CA LYS A 2 -15.56 35.55 -22.00
C LYS A 2 -15.06 34.18 -22.40
N VAL A 3 -14.76 33.34 -21.42
CA VAL A 3 -14.41 31.92 -21.60
C VAL A 3 -15.71 31.20 -21.96
N ASP A 4 -15.75 30.57 -23.11
CA ASP A 4 -16.92 29.83 -23.59
C ASP A 4 -17.04 28.50 -22.81
N PRO A 5 -18.13 28.30 -22.05
CA PRO A 5 -18.29 27.09 -21.23
C PRO A 5 -18.40 25.81 -22.06
N THR A 6 -18.72 25.89 -23.37
CA THR A 6 -18.76 24.72 -24.26
C THR A 6 -17.37 24.15 -24.53
N ASN A 7 -16.32 24.97 -24.41
CA ASN A 7 -14.95 24.55 -24.67
C ASN A 7 -14.36 23.70 -23.55
N TYR A 8 -14.86 23.83 -22.30
CA TYR A 8 -14.42 23.00 -21.17
C TYR A 8 -14.81 21.54 -21.31
N GLY A 9 -16.02 21.26 -21.80
CA GLY A 9 -16.50 19.89 -22.01
C GLY A 9 -15.69 19.17 -23.09
N ILE A 10 -15.39 19.85 -24.19
CA ILE A 10 -14.64 19.26 -25.31
C ILE A 10 -13.17 19.03 -24.94
N GLN A 11 -12.55 19.95 -24.20
CA GLN A 11 -11.17 19.78 -23.74
C GLN A 11 -11.05 18.66 -22.72
N HIS A 12 -12.00 18.55 -21.79
CA HIS A 12 -12.01 17.48 -20.80
C HIS A 12 -12.18 16.11 -21.45
N GLU A 13 -13.08 16.01 -22.44
CA GLU A 13 -13.28 14.78 -23.20
C GLU A 13 -12.06 14.44 -24.09
N TYR A 14 -11.37 15.46 -24.60
CA TYR A 14 -10.14 15.29 -25.39
C TYR A 14 -8.96 14.83 -24.52
N ASP A 15 -8.78 15.39 -23.35
CA ASP A 15 -7.75 14.97 -22.37
C ASP A 15 -7.99 13.53 -21.88
N LEU A 16 -9.24 13.19 -21.55
CA LEU A 16 -9.59 11.82 -21.17
C LEU A 16 -9.36 10.82 -22.31
N SER A 17 -9.57 11.23 -23.57
CA SER A 17 -9.36 10.37 -24.74
C SER A 17 -7.87 10.22 -25.09
N ILE A 18 -7.03 11.17 -24.76
CA ILE A 18 -5.57 11.11 -24.95
C ILE A 18 -4.97 10.19 -23.89
N ASP A 19 -5.35 10.35 -22.63
CA ASP A 19 -4.91 9.48 -21.53
C ASP A 19 -5.28 8.00 -21.75
N ALA A 20 -6.45 7.77 -22.37
CA ALA A 20 -6.88 6.42 -22.73
C ALA A 20 -6.13 5.80 -23.92
N ARG A 21 -5.35 6.59 -24.67
CA ARG A 21 -4.72 6.15 -25.95
C ARG A 21 -3.20 6.04 -25.88
N LEU A 22 -2.55 6.51 -24.81
CA LEU A 22 -1.11 6.38 -24.68
C LEU A 22 -0.78 4.94 -24.26
N PRO A 23 -0.08 4.15 -25.09
CA PRO A 23 0.36 2.81 -24.71
C PRO A 23 1.31 2.92 -23.50
N GLY A 24 0.95 2.28 -22.38
CA GLY A 24 1.78 2.22 -21.19
C GLY A 24 1.42 3.21 -20.09
N THR A 25 0.36 4.03 -20.22
CA THR A 25 -0.13 4.85 -19.12
C THR A 25 -1.36 4.19 -18.47
N MET A 26 -1.22 3.88 -17.19
CA MET A 26 -2.33 3.35 -16.40
C MET A 26 -3.37 4.44 -16.18
N SER A 27 -4.68 4.08 -16.24
CA SER A 27 -5.75 5.00 -15.90
C SER A 27 -5.67 5.41 -14.42
N LEU A 28 -6.16 6.61 -14.10
CA LEU A 28 -6.21 7.14 -12.73
C LEU A 28 -6.90 6.19 -11.73
N GLU A 29 -7.97 5.58 -12.17
CA GLU A 29 -8.72 4.60 -11.39
C GLU A 29 -7.89 3.33 -11.18
N GLY A 30 -7.14 2.91 -12.19
CA GLY A 30 -6.19 1.81 -12.09
C GLY A 30 -5.06 2.12 -11.10
N GLU A 31 -4.42 3.30 -11.19
CA GLU A 31 -3.39 3.72 -10.26
C GLU A 31 -3.88 3.74 -8.80
N ARG A 32 -5.07 4.29 -8.58
CA ARG A 32 -5.70 4.32 -7.26
C ARG A 32 -5.94 2.90 -6.73
N THR A 33 -6.51 2.04 -7.55
CA THR A 33 -6.83 0.65 -7.18
C THR A 33 -5.57 -0.12 -6.81
N TRP A 34 -4.55 -0.13 -7.67
CA TRP A 34 -3.33 -0.88 -7.43
C TRP A 34 -2.48 -0.31 -6.30
N SER A 35 -2.50 1.00 -6.09
CA SER A 35 -1.86 1.62 -4.91
C SER A 35 -2.51 1.17 -3.60
N VAL A 36 -3.84 1.07 -3.56
CA VAL A 36 -4.59 0.54 -2.41
C VAL A 36 -4.30 -0.95 -2.22
N VAL A 37 -4.36 -1.75 -3.30
CA VAL A 37 -4.10 -3.19 -3.26
C VAL A 37 -2.70 -3.48 -2.73
N ALA A 38 -1.69 -2.70 -3.14
CA ALA A 38 -0.32 -2.86 -2.65
C ALA A 38 -0.20 -2.76 -1.11
N HIS A 39 -0.99 -1.92 -0.47
CA HIS A 39 -1.02 -1.84 0.99
C HIS A 39 -1.86 -2.96 1.62
N LEU A 40 -2.94 -3.37 0.95
CA LEU A 40 -3.81 -4.44 1.44
C LEU A 40 -3.15 -5.82 1.37
N THR A 41 -2.07 -6.00 0.60
CA THR A 41 -1.27 -7.26 0.60
C THR A 41 -0.78 -7.66 1.98
N THR A 42 -0.68 -6.70 2.92
CA THR A 42 -0.32 -6.99 4.33
C THR A 42 -1.28 -8.01 4.97
N PHE A 43 -2.55 -8.01 4.56
CA PHE A 43 -3.52 -8.97 5.09
C PHE A 43 -3.25 -10.42 4.67
N LEU A 44 -2.51 -10.64 3.58
CA LEU A 44 -2.04 -11.97 3.20
C LEU A 44 -1.15 -12.61 4.28
N ASN A 45 -0.48 -11.80 5.10
CA ASN A 45 0.36 -12.30 6.19
C ASN A 45 -0.45 -12.99 7.29
N ILE A 46 -1.77 -12.73 7.42
CA ILE A 46 -2.64 -13.44 8.37
C ILE A 46 -2.68 -14.94 8.05
N PHE A 47 -2.71 -15.30 6.77
CA PHE A 47 -2.86 -16.68 6.33
C PHE A 47 -1.52 -17.37 6.09
N THR A 48 -0.48 -16.62 5.73
CA THR A 48 0.77 -17.17 5.20
C THR A 48 2.01 -16.81 6.02
N GLY A 49 1.90 -15.79 6.88
CA GLY A 49 2.97 -15.26 7.71
C GLY A 49 3.96 -14.32 6.96
N PHE A 50 4.17 -14.51 5.65
CA PHE A 50 5.22 -13.74 4.92
C PHE A 50 4.91 -13.39 3.45
N LEU A 51 3.80 -13.86 2.88
CA LEU A 51 3.50 -13.61 1.45
C LEU A 51 3.06 -12.17 1.14
N GLY A 52 2.72 -11.37 2.13
CA GLY A 52 2.34 -9.96 1.92
C GLY A 52 3.44 -9.14 1.24
N PRO A 53 4.70 -9.12 1.75
CA PRO A 53 5.80 -8.42 1.09
C PRO A 53 6.09 -8.95 -0.32
N VAL A 54 5.96 -10.26 -0.53
CA VAL A 54 6.15 -10.88 -1.85
C VAL A 54 5.10 -10.39 -2.83
N ALA A 55 3.82 -10.36 -2.44
CA ALA A 55 2.74 -9.86 -3.29
C ALA A 55 2.92 -8.36 -3.60
N ALA A 56 3.27 -7.54 -2.61
CA ALA A 56 3.57 -6.13 -2.84
C ALA A 56 4.78 -5.93 -3.77
N PHE A 57 5.81 -6.77 -3.65
CA PHE A 57 6.97 -6.74 -4.53
C PHE A 57 6.63 -7.13 -5.97
N VAL A 58 5.76 -8.13 -6.16
CA VAL A 58 5.25 -8.50 -7.50
C VAL A 58 4.48 -7.35 -8.12
N ILE A 59 3.63 -6.65 -7.36
CA ILE A 59 2.93 -5.44 -7.84
C ILE A 59 3.96 -4.39 -8.28
N TRP A 60 4.98 -4.12 -7.47
CA TRP A 60 6.05 -3.20 -7.85
C TRP A 60 6.74 -3.61 -9.14
N LEU A 61 7.09 -4.90 -9.29
CA LEU A 61 7.79 -5.41 -10.46
C LEU A 61 6.97 -5.27 -11.74
N VAL A 62 5.66 -5.52 -11.65
CA VAL A 62 4.73 -5.44 -12.80
C VAL A 62 4.50 -3.99 -13.24
N TYR A 63 4.33 -3.08 -12.28
CA TYR A 63 3.87 -1.71 -12.58
C TYR A 63 4.98 -0.64 -12.50
N ARG A 64 6.22 -1.01 -12.21
CA ARG A 64 7.33 -0.05 -12.04
C ARG A 64 7.60 0.80 -13.29
N ASP A 65 7.35 0.25 -14.47
CA ASP A 65 7.60 0.92 -15.74
C ASP A 65 6.32 1.61 -16.29
N ASP A 66 5.13 1.19 -15.83
CA ASP A 66 3.84 1.70 -16.30
C ASP A 66 3.29 2.84 -15.43
N SER A 67 3.54 2.80 -14.11
CA SER A 67 3.05 3.80 -13.16
C SER A 67 4.03 4.04 -12.02
N PRO A 68 4.76 5.17 -12.03
CA PRO A 68 5.63 5.57 -10.92
C PRO A 68 4.86 5.69 -9.59
N THR A 69 3.58 6.06 -9.64
CA THR A 69 2.72 6.18 -8.46
C THR A 69 2.49 4.83 -7.79
N VAL A 70 2.05 3.83 -8.57
CA VAL A 70 1.83 2.47 -8.07
C VAL A 70 3.14 1.87 -7.59
N ALA A 71 4.22 2.04 -8.33
CA ALA A 71 5.54 1.55 -7.96
C ALA A 71 6.01 2.13 -6.62
N ALA A 72 5.84 3.42 -6.38
CA ALA A 72 6.21 4.07 -5.13
C ALA A 72 5.42 3.51 -3.94
N HIS A 73 4.10 3.36 -4.08
CA HIS A 73 3.25 2.78 -3.03
C HIS A 73 3.56 1.30 -2.78
N ALA A 74 3.78 0.52 -3.83
CA ALA A 74 4.12 -0.90 -3.71
C ALA A 74 5.46 -1.10 -3.01
N MET A 75 6.51 -0.35 -3.37
CA MET A 75 7.82 -0.43 -2.73
C MET A 75 7.75 0.02 -1.26
N ARG A 76 7.02 1.09 -0.97
CA ARG A 76 6.79 1.54 0.41
C ARG A 76 6.09 0.45 1.23
N SER A 77 5.11 -0.24 0.65
CA SER A 77 4.42 -1.35 1.29
C SER A 77 5.36 -2.52 1.58
N VAL A 78 6.24 -2.89 0.63
CA VAL A 78 7.26 -3.93 0.83
C VAL A 78 8.16 -3.60 2.01
N LEU A 79 8.79 -2.43 1.98
CA LEU A 79 9.74 -2.01 3.03
C LEU A 79 9.05 -1.99 4.40
N TYR A 80 7.87 -1.43 4.45
CA TYR A 80 7.09 -1.35 5.65
C TYR A 80 6.76 -2.75 6.22
N GLN A 81 6.28 -3.66 5.38
CA GLN A 81 5.94 -5.02 5.80
C GLN A 81 7.17 -5.80 6.26
N VAL A 82 8.33 -5.66 5.58
CA VAL A 82 9.58 -6.31 5.99
C VAL A 82 10.03 -5.81 7.36
N VAL A 83 10.00 -4.50 7.59
CA VAL A 83 10.38 -3.93 8.90
C VAL A 83 9.46 -4.44 10.00
N TRP A 84 8.14 -4.41 9.78
CA TRP A 84 7.17 -4.90 10.78
C TRP A 84 7.28 -6.40 11.04
N LEU A 85 7.42 -7.22 10.01
CA LEU A 85 7.61 -8.67 10.16
C LEU A 85 8.88 -8.97 10.97
N THR A 86 9.97 -8.26 10.67
CA THR A 86 11.23 -8.40 11.43
C THR A 86 11.03 -7.99 12.89
N ALA A 87 10.40 -6.86 13.15
CA ALA A 87 10.14 -6.39 14.50
C ALA A 87 9.24 -7.36 15.29
N ILE A 88 8.19 -7.89 14.66
CA ILE A 88 7.29 -8.89 15.26
C ILE A 88 8.07 -10.18 15.55
N PHE A 89 8.85 -10.67 14.59
CA PHE A 89 9.63 -11.90 14.75
C PHE A 89 10.63 -11.78 15.91
N VAL A 90 11.40 -10.69 15.95
CA VAL A 90 12.34 -10.43 17.04
C VAL A 90 11.63 -10.29 18.37
N GLY A 91 10.54 -9.52 18.41
CA GLY A 91 9.76 -9.33 19.64
C GLY A 91 9.21 -10.65 20.21
N TRP A 92 8.66 -11.51 19.35
CA TRP A 92 8.20 -12.82 19.78
C TRP A 92 9.33 -13.73 20.23
N SER A 93 10.49 -13.69 19.54
CA SER A 93 11.66 -14.45 19.93
C SER A 93 12.15 -14.06 21.34
N VAL A 94 12.23 -12.76 21.63
CA VAL A 94 12.56 -12.25 22.97
C VAL A 94 11.50 -12.66 23.99
N THR A 95 10.22 -12.54 23.65
CA THR A 95 9.12 -12.93 24.55
C THR A 95 9.23 -14.40 24.93
N PHE A 96 9.45 -15.31 23.96
CA PHE A 96 9.64 -16.74 24.24
C PHE A 96 10.88 -17.03 25.08
N ALA A 97 12.00 -16.34 24.79
CA ALA A 97 13.21 -16.49 25.59
C ALA A 97 12.99 -16.08 27.06
N LEU A 98 12.24 -14.99 27.29
CA LEU A 98 11.93 -14.50 28.63
C LEU A 98 10.83 -15.30 29.36
N MET A 99 10.05 -16.13 28.66
CA MET A 99 9.07 -17.01 29.30
C MET A 99 9.73 -17.98 30.31
N GLY A 100 10.98 -18.41 30.04
CA GLY A 100 11.73 -19.27 30.96
C GLY A 100 11.96 -18.67 32.34
N ILE A 101 11.86 -17.35 32.50
CA ILE A 101 12.00 -16.62 33.77
C ILE A 101 10.69 -15.91 34.19
N LEU A 102 9.54 -16.38 33.70
CA LEU A 102 8.17 -15.85 33.95
C LEU A 102 7.90 -14.41 33.46
N VAL A 103 8.91 -13.60 33.22
CA VAL A 103 8.76 -12.21 32.75
C VAL A 103 8.12 -12.16 31.35
N GLY A 104 8.38 -13.17 30.51
CA GLY A 104 7.83 -13.26 29.16
C GLY A 104 6.29 -13.28 29.10
N PHE A 105 5.64 -13.84 30.12
CA PHE A 105 4.16 -13.86 30.17
C PHE A 105 3.56 -12.46 30.27
N LEU A 106 4.25 -11.51 30.90
CA LEU A 106 3.82 -10.12 30.97
C LEU A 106 3.91 -9.42 29.59
N LEU A 107 4.84 -9.85 28.72
CA LEU A 107 5.03 -9.30 27.39
C LEU A 107 4.03 -9.80 26.36
N VAL A 108 3.38 -10.95 26.59
CA VAL A 108 2.42 -11.54 25.63
C VAL A 108 1.31 -10.57 25.22
N PRO A 109 0.57 -9.91 26.12
CA PRO A 109 -0.48 -8.98 25.72
C PRO A 109 0.06 -7.79 24.93
N ILE A 110 1.26 -7.31 25.26
CA ILE A 110 1.91 -6.21 24.52
C ILE A 110 2.24 -6.66 23.10
N MET A 111 2.80 -7.85 22.93
CA MET A 111 3.14 -8.42 21.63
C MET A 111 1.92 -8.71 20.76
N LEU A 112 0.81 -9.15 21.37
CA LEU A 112 -0.46 -9.33 20.66
C LEU A 112 -0.96 -8.01 20.07
N LEU A 113 -0.94 -6.93 20.86
CA LEU A 113 -1.32 -5.60 20.40
C LEU A 113 -0.37 -5.08 19.31
N ALA A 114 0.94 -5.26 19.49
CA ALA A 114 1.94 -4.86 18.49
C ALA A 114 1.74 -5.58 17.16
N THR A 115 1.33 -6.86 17.20
CA THR A 115 1.04 -7.67 15.98
C THR A 115 -0.12 -7.09 15.16
N LEU A 116 -1.05 -6.35 15.77
CA LEU A 116 -2.14 -5.67 15.07
C LEU A 116 -1.69 -4.37 14.38
N GLY A 117 -0.58 -3.79 14.82
CA GLY A 117 -0.06 -2.51 14.30
C GLY A 117 0.04 -2.43 12.78
N PRO A 118 0.69 -3.40 12.10
CA PRO A 118 0.84 -3.37 10.64
C PRO A 118 -0.48 -3.40 9.88
N PHE A 119 -1.51 -4.05 10.42
CA PHE A 119 -2.83 -4.11 9.77
C PHE A 119 -3.57 -2.78 9.86
N VAL A 120 -3.50 -2.13 11.02
CA VAL A 120 -4.07 -0.78 11.21
C VAL A 120 -3.37 0.21 10.29
N GLN A 121 -2.04 0.17 10.25
CA GLN A 121 -1.28 1.08 9.40
C GLN A 121 -1.47 0.79 7.90
N ALA A 122 -1.52 -0.47 7.48
CA ALA A 122 -1.82 -0.82 6.08
C ALA A 122 -3.19 -0.29 5.65
N SER A 123 -4.20 -0.37 6.50
CA SER A 123 -5.53 0.20 6.22
C SER A 123 -5.48 1.72 6.11
N TYR A 124 -4.73 2.39 6.99
CA TYR A 124 -4.54 3.84 6.94
C TYR A 124 -3.78 4.28 5.67
N GLU A 125 -2.69 3.61 5.32
CA GLU A 125 -1.90 3.90 4.12
C GLU A 125 -2.70 3.63 2.84
N ALA A 126 -3.54 2.58 2.82
CA ALA A 126 -4.45 2.31 1.71
C ALA A 126 -5.46 3.46 1.53
N TYR A 127 -6.01 3.98 2.63
CA TYR A 127 -6.90 5.15 2.60
C TYR A 127 -6.18 6.41 2.10
N VAL A 128 -4.95 6.66 2.58
CA VAL A 128 -4.14 7.80 2.13
C VAL A 128 -3.82 7.68 0.63
N ALA A 129 -3.41 6.48 0.16
CA ALA A 129 -3.13 6.24 -1.26
C ALA A 129 -4.36 6.49 -2.14
N TYR A 130 -5.53 6.06 -1.69
CA TYR A 130 -6.80 6.33 -2.39
C TYR A 130 -7.08 7.83 -2.51
N ARG A 131 -6.88 8.59 -1.44
CA ARG A 131 -7.13 10.04 -1.40
C ARG A 131 -6.10 10.84 -2.21
N ASP A 132 -4.83 10.50 -2.10
CA ASP A 132 -3.74 11.26 -2.72
C ASP A 132 -3.71 11.08 -4.24
N THR A 133 -4.02 9.88 -4.74
CA THR A 133 -4.18 9.64 -6.19
C THR A 133 -5.31 10.50 -6.76
N GLY A 134 -6.39 10.75 -6.00
CA GLY A 134 -7.46 11.66 -6.42
C GLY A 134 -7.10 13.14 -6.45
N ARG A 135 -6.12 13.59 -5.64
CA ARG A 135 -5.73 15.02 -5.55
C ARG A 135 -4.77 15.48 -6.62
N ARG A 136 -3.98 14.58 -7.22
CA ARG A 136 -2.98 14.95 -8.22
C ARG A 136 -3.59 15.41 -9.55
N TYR A 137 -4.89 15.24 -9.72
CA TYR A 137 -5.62 15.46 -10.96
C TYR A 137 -6.78 16.48 -10.82
N LEU A 138 -6.86 17.15 -9.68
CA LEU A 138 -7.70 18.34 -9.47
C LEU A 138 -6.86 19.60 -9.51
#